data_6b97a35366760fad399de4e7bfe7f0dd
#
_entry.id   6b97a35366760fad399de4e7bfe7f0dd
#
_cell.length_a   1.000
_cell.length_b   1.000
_cell.length_c   1.000
_cell.angle_alpha   90.00
_cell.angle_beta   90.00
_cell.angle_gamma   90.00
#
_symmetry.space_group_name_H-M   'P 1'
#
loop_
_entity.id
_entity.type
_entity.pdbx_description
1 polymer ?
#
loop_
_entity_poly.entity_id
_entity_poly.type
_entity_poly.pdbx_seq_one_letter_code
_entity_poly.pdbx_strand_id
1 'polypeptide(L)'
;MQSGDTQLIADAGPMGSGGAGHSHADALSFVLRRGDEELLIDAGTFTYVGDAKWRNWFRGTAAHNTIRIDGLDQATPVDPFRWADKPDVVVNAWRTNTEEDFLDAVCRYRGLEHRRRIKFSKPNTISILDEVTGAGGPHLLEQFWHSGETVVEESPRSFRLGQGARLLLSHDAALEVGGENGWRSRVFGSKEPAAVICAARKQELPAVFAAVIDLTSEVESFELARNGEAFALDIKGGYAGLYSFTR
;
A
#
# COMPACT_ATOMS: atom_id res chain seq x y z
N MET A 1 -1.09 -1.57 14.34
CA MET A 1 -2.22 -0.68 14.66
C MET A 1 -3.43 -1.55 14.91
N GLN A 2 -4.23 -1.23 15.93
CA GLN A 2 -5.39 -2.07 16.27
C GLN A 2 -6.50 -1.26 16.92
N SER A 3 -7.76 -1.61 16.61
CA SER A 3 -8.95 -1.11 17.28
C SER A 3 -10.07 -2.15 17.18
N GLY A 4 -10.53 -2.67 18.32
CA GLY A 4 -11.50 -3.76 18.33
C GLY A 4 -10.97 -4.98 17.57
N ASP A 5 -11.72 -5.44 16.60
CA ASP A 5 -11.41 -6.55 15.70
C ASP A 5 -10.66 -6.11 14.42
N THR A 6 -10.43 -4.81 14.25
CA THR A 6 -9.65 -4.26 13.13
C THR A 6 -8.16 -4.26 13.45
N GLN A 7 -7.37 -4.85 12.57
CA GLN A 7 -5.92 -4.90 12.67
C GLN A 7 -5.25 -4.49 11.36
N LEU A 8 -4.31 -3.52 11.44
CA LEU A 8 -3.42 -3.12 10.38
C LEU A 8 -1.98 -3.45 10.78
N ILE A 9 -1.28 -4.19 9.92
CA ILE A 9 0.14 -4.51 10.09
C ILE A 9 0.88 -3.90 8.91
N ALA A 10 1.82 -2.99 9.20
CA ALA A 10 2.66 -2.34 8.20
C ALA A 10 4.09 -2.88 8.25
N ASP A 11 4.70 -3.09 7.09
CA ASP A 11 6.13 -3.36 6.98
C ASP A 11 6.89 -2.04 6.79
N ALA A 12 7.57 -1.62 7.84
CA ALA A 12 8.48 -0.48 7.83
C ALA A 12 9.86 -0.88 8.38
N GLY A 13 10.17 -2.17 8.30
CA GLY A 13 11.45 -2.75 8.69
C GLY A 13 12.48 -2.75 7.58
N PRO A 14 13.77 -2.97 7.92
CA PRO A 14 14.80 -3.15 6.92
C PRO A 14 14.61 -4.48 6.18
N MET A 15 14.83 -4.48 4.88
CA MET A 15 14.86 -5.70 4.09
C MET A 15 15.93 -6.65 4.63
N GLY A 16 15.57 -7.81 5.11
CA GLY A 16 16.33 -8.86 5.77
C GLY A 16 17.87 -8.82 5.75
N SER A 17 18.53 -9.61 6.56
CA SER A 17 20.00 -9.69 6.64
C SER A 17 20.62 -10.50 5.49
N GLY A 18 21.93 -10.43 5.30
CA GLY A 18 22.68 -11.17 4.26
C GLY A 18 22.10 -10.93 2.86
N GLY A 19 21.79 -11.99 2.12
CA GLY A 19 21.17 -11.95 0.79
C GLY A 19 19.68 -11.64 0.78
N ALA A 20 19.04 -11.48 1.95
CA ALA A 20 17.60 -11.26 2.12
C ALA A 20 16.73 -12.33 1.42
N GLY A 21 17.14 -13.60 1.50
CA GLY A 21 16.60 -14.69 0.68
C GLY A 21 15.10 -14.95 0.80
N HIS A 22 14.50 -14.61 1.94
CA HIS A 22 13.06 -14.76 2.17
C HIS A 22 12.31 -13.44 2.09
N SER A 23 12.99 -12.30 2.01
CA SER A 23 12.36 -10.97 1.94
C SER A 23 11.75 -10.71 0.58
N HIS A 24 10.72 -9.89 0.57
CA HIS A 24 10.10 -9.35 -0.62
C HIS A 24 10.49 -7.88 -0.81
N ALA A 25 10.23 -7.31 -1.97
CA ALA A 25 10.41 -5.90 -2.29
C ALA A 25 9.11 -5.15 -1.93
N ASP A 26 8.74 -5.17 -0.66
CA ASP A 26 7.44 -4.82 -0.10
C ASP A 26 7.50 -3.73 0.97
N ALA A 27 8.61 -3.01 1.05
CA ALA A 27 8.78 -1.93 2.01
C ALA A 27 7.64 -0.92 1.95
N LEU A 28 7.17 -0.49 3.13
CA LEU A 28 6.02 0.37 3.37
C LEU A 28 4.67 -0.22 2.94
N SER A 29 4.61 -1.52 2.61
CA SER A 29 3.34 -2.21 2.43
C SER A 29 2.61 -2.42 3.75
N PHE A 30 1.34 -2.74 3.68
CA PHE A 30 0.56 -3.13 4.85
C PHE A 30 -0.58 -4.07 4.48
N VAL A 31 -1.04 -4.81 5.47
CA VAL A 31 -2.25 -5.63 5.40
C VAL A 31 -3.28 -5.11 6.38
N LEU A 32 -4.56 -5.30 6.07
CA LEU A 32 -5.68 -4.86 6.88
C LEU A 32 -6.74 -5.95 6.96
N ARG A 33 -7.11 -6.32 8.18
CA ARG A 33 -8.24 -7.22 8.46
C ARG A 33 -9.24 -6.56 9.40
N ARG A 34 -10.51 -6.98 9.30
CA ARG A 34 -11.56 -6.64 10.25
C ARG A 34 -12.35 -7.92 10.56
N GLY A 35 -12.23 -8.43 11.78
CA GLY A 35 -12.74 -9.76 12.11
C GLY A 35 -12.16 -10.82 11.19
N ASP A 36 -13.02 -11.51 10.44
CA ASP A 36 -12.63 -12.53 9.47
C ASP A 36 -12.43 -11.97 8.05
N GLU A 37 -12.75 -10.70 7.80
CA GLU A 37 -12.56 -10.07 6.50
C GLU A 37 -11.08 -9.71 6.26
N GLU A 38 -10.54 -10.15 5.13
CA GLU A 38 -9.19 -9.83 4.64
C GLU A 38 -9.27 -8.63 3.69
N LEU A 39 -9.54 -7.44 4.24
CA LEU A 39 -9.81 -6.22 3.44
C LEU A 39 -8.65 -5.88 2.51
N LEU A 40 -7.41 -5.88 3.03
CA LEU A 40 -6.19 -5.76 2.23
C LEU A 40 -5.20 -6.86 2.64
N ILE A 41 -4.63 -7.54 1.64
CA ILE A 41 -3.81 -8.73 1.83
C ILE A 41 -2.39 -8.54 1.30
N ASP A 42 -1.49 -9.40 1.77
CA ASP A 42 -0.25 -9.75 1.09
C ASP A 42 -0.52 -10.89 0.09
N ALA A 43 0.12 -10.84 -1.08
CA ALA A 43 -0.08 -11.87 -2.10
C ALA A 43 0.47 -13.25 -1.70
N GLY A 44 1.37 -13.32 -0.73
CA GLY A 44 2.03 -14.54 -0.29
C GLY A 44 3.29 -14.85 -1.10
N THR A 45 3.72 -16.11 -1.09
CA THR A 45 5.02 -16.52 -1.68
C THR A 45 4.89 -17.42 -2.91
N PHE A 46 3.90 -18.29 -2.94
CA PHE A 46 3.63 -19.32 -3.96
C PHE A 46 4.76 -20.33 -4.15
N THR A 47 5.96 -19.92 -4.57
CA THR A 47 7.08 -20.82 -4.86
C THR A 47 8.44 -20.16 -4.60
N TYR A 48 9.47 -20.97 -4.37
CA TYR A 48 10.85 -20.50 -4.30
C TYR A 48 11.64 -20.82 -5.56
N VAL A 49 11.59 -22.07 -6.03
CA VAL A 49 12.46 -22.56 -7.12
C VAL A 49 11.70 -23.20 -8.29
N GLY A 50 10.42 -23.46 -8.12
CA GLY A 50 9.62 -24.17 -9.13
C GLY A 50 9.37 -23.36 -10.39
N ASP A 51 9.26 -22.03 -10.28
CA ASP A 51 8.98 -21.11 -11.38
C ASP A 51 9.56 -19.73 -11.08
N ALA A 52 10.62 -19.35 -11.80
CA ALA A 52 11.33 -18.11 -11.57
C ALA A 52 10.47 -16.87 -11.85
N LYS A 53 9.55 -16.93 -12.84
CA LYS A 53 8.64 -15.84 -13.16
C LYS A 53 7.70 -15.58 -11.98
N TRP A 54 7.03 -16.62 -11.48
CA TRP A 54 6.12 -16.49 -10.36
C TRP A 54 6.83 -16.20 -9.04
N ARG A 55 8.04 -16.77 -8.82
CA ARG A 55 8.87 -16.39 -7.67
C ARG A 55 9.14 -14.90 -7.64
N ASN A 56 9.58 -14.31 -8.78
CA ASN A 56 9.88 -12.89 -8.86
C ASN A 56 8.61 -12.04 -8.79
N TRP A 57 7.50 -12.51 -9.34
CA TRP A 57 6.22 -11.81 -9.24
C TRP A 57 5.76 -11.70 -7.77
N PHE A 58 5.67 -12.82 -7.03
CA PHE A 58 5.16 -12.83 -5.66
C PHE A 58 6.03 -12.09 -4.65
N ARG A 59 7.32 -11.92 -4.92
CA ARG A 59 8.23 -11.14 -4.08
C ARG A 59 8.51 -9.73 -4.60
N GLY A 60 7.96 -9.38 -5.77
CA GLY A 60 8.13 -8.07 -6.42
C GLY A 60 7.16 -7.04 -5.87
N THR A 61 7.50 -5.77 -6.04
CA THR A 61 6.78 -4.63 -5.45
C THR A 61 5.30 -4.57 -5.86
N ALA A 62 4.97 -4.97 -7.10
CA ALA A 62 3.60 -4.93 -7.58
C ALA A 62 2.66 -5.95 -6.90
N ALA A 63 3.19 -6.95 -6.18
CA ALA A 63 2.40 -7.94 -5.45
C ALA A 63 2.01 -7.48 -4.03
N HIS A 64 2.34 -6.23 -3.66
CA HIS A 64 2.15 -5.71 -2.30
C HIS A 64 1.45 -4.35 -2.29
N ASN A 65 0.84 -3.99 -1.16
CA ASN A 65 0.08 -2.74 -0.99
C ASN A 65 1.02 -1.54 -0.80
N THR A 66 1.79 -1.19 -1.84
CA THR A 66 2.78 -0.12 -1.84
C THR A 66 2.85 0.56 -3.22
N ILE A 67 3.83 1.45 -3.42
CA ILE A 67 4.05 2.11 -4.72
C ILE A 67 5.23 1.46 -5.44
N ARG A 68 5.00 1.08 -6.73
CA ARG A 68 6.05 0.73 -7.67
C ARG A 68 6.35 1.93 -8.56
N ILE A 69 7.64 2.16 -8.88
CA ILE A 69 8.09 3.29 -9.69
C ILE A 69 8.76 2.76 -10.96
N ASP A 70 8.33 3.27 -12.13
CA ASP A 70 8.85 2.90 -13.47
C ASP A 70 8.80 1.40 -13.79
N GLY A 71 7.84 0.68 -13.20
CA GLY A 71 7.74 -0.76 -13.36
C GLY A 71 8.88 -1.55 -12.72
N LEU A 72 9.68 -0.91 -11.86
CA LEU A 72 10.84 -1.51 -11.20
C LEU A 72 10.54 -1.84 -9.74
N ASP A 73 11.01 -3.01 -9.28
CA ASP A 73 10.93 -3.38 -7.88
C ASP A 73 11.87 -2.53 -7.01
N GLN A 74 11.57 -2.42 -5.72
CA GLN A 74 12.40 -1.70 -4.73
C GLN A 74 13.80 -2.31 -4.56
N ALA A 75 13.98 -3.56 -5.00
CA ALA A 75 15.24 -4.27 -5.02
C ALA A 75 15.37 -5.09 -6.31
N THR A 76 16.60 -5.42 -6.73
CA THR A 76 16.87 -6.19 -7.94
C THR A 76 17.05 -7.67 -7.61
N PRO A 77 16.17 -8.57 -8.11
CA PRO A 77 16.33 -10.00 -7.88
C PRO A 77 17.53 -10.56 -8.67
N VAL A 78 18.37 -11.39 -8.01
CA VAL A 78 19.52 -12.08 -8.63
C VAL A 78 19.21 -13.54 -8.87
N ASP A 79 18.75 -14.22 -7.85
CA ASP A 79 18.32 -15.63 -7.87
C ASP A 79 17.15 -15.80 -6.88
N PRO A 80 16.55 -17.00 -6.73
CA PRO A 80 15.38 -17.21 -5.87
C PRO A 80 15.55 -16.75 -4.41
N PHE A 81 16.79 -16.66 -3.92
CA PHE A 81 17.13 -16.37 -2.52
C PHE A 81 18.07 -15.19 -2.32
N ARG A 82 18.28 -14.36 -3.35
CA ARG A 82 19.22 -13.24 -3.26
C ARG A 82 18.74 -12.02 -4.04
N TRP A 83 19.02 -10.85 -3.46
CA TRP A 83 18.84 -9.53 -4.05
C TRP A 83 20.20 -8.87 -4.25
N ALA A 84 20.38 -8.12 -5.34
CA ALA A 84 21.62 -7.40 -5.64
C ALA A 84 21.77 -6.15 -4.79
N ASP A 85 20.67 -5.49 -4.51
CA ASP A 85 20.57 -4.26 -3.75
C ASP A 85 19.43 -4.38 -2.73
N LYS A 86 19.33 -3.42 -1.84
CA LYS A 86 18.26 -3.34 -0.83
C LYS A 86 17.85 -1.90 -0.65
N PRO A 87 16.54 -1.64 -0.47
CA PRO A 87 16.10 -0.32 -0.08
C PRO A 87 16.58 0.03 1.34
N ASP A 88 16.81 1.32 1.58
CA ASP A 88 17.03 1.86 2.92
C ASP A 88 15.68 2.29 3.49
N VAL A 89 15.28 1.71 4.62
CA VAL A 89 13.99 1.96 5.26
C VAL A 89 14.20 2.59 6.63
N VAL A 90 13.54 3.72 6.87
CA VAL A 90 13.64 4.48 8.13
C VAL A 90 12.25 4.82 8.64
N VAL A 91 11.99 4.47 9.89
CA VAL A 91 10.79 4.92 10.61
C VAL A 91 11.09 6.27 11.27
N ASN A 92 10.43 7.33 10.79
CA ASN A 92 10.56 8.68 11.34
C ASN A 92 9.72 8.86 12.61
N ALA A 93 8.52 8.27 12.62
CA ALA A 93 7.62 8.33 13.76
C ALA A 93 6.72 7.10 13.85
N TRP A 94 6.55 6.62 15.06
CA TRP A 94 5.52 5.66 15.44
C TRP A 94 4.86 6.15 16.73
N ARG A 95 3.55 6.37 16.69
CA ARG A 95 2.76 6.81 17.86
C ARG A 95 1.49 5.98 17.95
N THR A 96 1.09 5.68 19.16
CA THR A 96 -0.17 4.96 19.42
C THR A 96 -0.81 5.49 20.70
N ASN A 97 -2.12 5.65 20.66
CA ASN A 97 -2.94 5.98 21.82
C ASN A 97 -4.36 5.41 21.64
N THR A 98 -5.30 5.77 22.51
CA THR A 98 -6.68 5.29 22.46
C THR A 98 -7.48 5.79 21.28
N GLU A 99 -7.11 6.93 20.70
CA GLU A 99 -7.86 7.62 19.63
C GLU A 99 -7.23 7.39 18.27
N GLU A 100 -5.89 7.32 18.21
CA GLU A 100 -5.19 7.15 16.94
C GLU A 100 -3.91 6.34 17.04
N ASP A 101 -3.56 5.69 15.94
CA ASP A 101 -2.21 5.21 15.66
C ASP A 101 -1.64 5.96 14.46
N PHE A 102 -0.34 6.23 14.47
CA PHE A 102 0.34 6.95 13.42
C PHE A 102 1.70 6.33 13.09
N LEU A 103 1.95 6.10 11.80
CA LEU A 103 3.22 5.71 11.22
C LEU A 103 3.68 6.77 10.21
N ASP A 104 4.95 7.12 10.27
CA ASP A 104 5.67 7.87 9.25
C ASP A 104 6.96 7.13 8.94
N ALA A 105 7.11 6.63 7.73
CA ALA A 105 8.27 5.88 7.31
C ALA A 105 8.67 6.22 5.87
N VAL A 106 9.96 6.02 5.57
CA VAL A 106 10.59 6.34 4.28
C VAL A 106 11.32 5.12 3.77
N CYS A 107 11.18 4.86 2.48
CA CYS A 107 11.91 3.86 1.72
C CYS A 107 12.71 4.55 0.61
N ARG A 108 14.05 4.37 0.61
CA ARG A 108 14.96 4.95 -0.38
C ARG A 108 15.58 3.88 -1.24
N TYR A 109 15.47 4.02 -2.54
CA TYR A 109 16.08 3.12 -3.52
C TYR A 109 16.27 3.81 -4.87
N ARG A 110 17.33 3.47 -5.59
CA ARG A 110 17.60 3.96 -6.96
C ARG A 110 17.56 5.50 -7.09
N GLY A 111 17.97 6.24 -6.04
CA GLY A 111 17.93 7.71 -6.03
C GLY A 111 16.54 8.32 -5.85
N LEU A 112 15.53 7.51 -5.57
CA LEU A 112 14.17 7.90 -5.28
C LEU A 112 13.86 7.70 -3.79
N GLU A 113 12.93 8.48 -3.27
CA GLU A 113 12.40 8.35 -1.92
C GLU A 113 10.89 8.22 -1.99
N HIS A 114 10.35 7.14 -1.42
CA HIS A 114 8.93 6.96 -1.13
C HIS A 114 8.73 7.12 0.38
N ARG A 115 7.94 8.11 0.78
CA ARG A 115 7.50 8.32 2.17
C ARG A 115 6.03 7.96 2.29
N ARG A 116 5.70 7.07 3.21
CA ARG A 116 4.32 6.72 3.54
C ARG A 116 3.99 7.15 4.95
N ARG A 117 2.87 7.82 5.10
CA ARG A 117 2.27 8.12 6.40
C ARG A 117 0.92 7.45 6.50
N ILE A 118 0.71 6.71 7.57
CA ILE A 118 -0.56 6.03 7.87
C ILE A 118 -1.07 6.58 9.18
N LYS A 119 -2.32 7.04 9.18
CA LYS A 119 -3.04 7.47 10.38
C LYS A 119 -4.30 6.65 10.52
N PHE A 120 -4.40 5.84 11.56
CA PHE A 120 -5.62 5.14 11.93
C PHE A 120 -6.36 5.94 13.00
N SER A 121 -7.38 6.68 12.60
CA SER A 121 -8.32 7.37 13.48
C SER A 121 -9.37 6.36 13.92
N LYS A 122 -9.22 5.89 15.17
CA LYS A 122 -9.98 4.76 15.72
C LYS A 122 -11.43 5.16 16.00
N PRO A 123 -12.38 4.24 15.77
CA PRO A 123 -12.18 2.89 15.26
C PRO A 123 -12.34 2.75 13.74
N ASN A 124 -12.62 3.82 12.99
CA ASN A 124 -13.34 3.73 11.72
C ASN A 124 -12.55 4.14 10.48
N THR A 125 -11.53 5.02 10.60
CA THR A 125 -10.94 5.65 9.41
C THR A 125 -9.43 5.49 9.37
N ILE A 126 -8.91 4.99 8.26
CA ILE A 126 -7.48 4.90 8.01
C ILE A 126 -7.15 5.83 6.84
N SER A 127 -6.32 6.85 7.10
CA SER A 127 -5.85 7.80 6.09
C SER A 127 -4.41 7.47 5.72
N ILE A 128 -4.12 7.39 4.43
CA ILE A 128 -2.81 7.08 3.88
C ILE A 128 -2.35 8.26 3.01
N LEU A 129 -1.12 8.66 3.18
CA LEU A 129 -0.46 9.65 2.34
C LEU A 129 0.89 9.12 1.89
N ASP A 130 1.06 9.01 0.58
CA ASP A 130 2.29 8.62 -0.08
C ASP A 130 2.89 9.82 -0.80
N GLU A 131 4.13 10.13 -0.51
CA GLU A 131 4.94 11.11 -1.22
C GLU A 131 6.10 10.41 -1.92
N VAL A 132 6.28 10.70 -3.21
CA VAL A 132 7.44 10.23 -3.97
C VAL A 132 8.26 11.43 -4.37
N THR A 133 9.55 11.42 -4.02
CA THR A 133 10.51 12.48 -4.36
C THR A 133 11.75 11.88 -4.99
N GLY A 134 12.49 12.70 -5.72
CA GLY A 134 13.72 12.28 -6.40
C GLY A 134 14.04 13.19 -7.57
N ALA A 135 15.08 12.82 -8.32
CA ALA A 135 15.52 13.53 -9.52
C ALA A 135 15.17 12.73 -10.78
N GLY A 136 15.06 13.42 -11.89
CA GLY A 136 14.77 12.83 -13.21
C GLY A 136 13.61 13.55 -13.89
N GLY A 137 13.13 12.96 -14.99
CA GLY A 137 11.93 13.42 -15.69
C GLY A 137 10.66 12.78 -15.10
N PRO A 138 9.56 12.74 -15.87
CA PRO A 138 8.32 12.14 -15.40
C PRO A 138 8.46 10.64 -15.17
N HIS A 139 8.06 10.17 -14.00
CA HIS A 139 8.06 8.77 -13.58
C HIS A 139 6.67 8.15 -13.69
N LEU A 140 6.58 6.87 -14.03
CA LEU A 140 5.37 6.07 -13.89
C LEU A 140 5.25 5.61 -12.44
N LEU A 141 4.21 6.04 -11.75
CA LEU A 141 3.92 5.68 -10.36
C LEU A 141 2.67 4.82 -10.34
N GLU A 142 2.76 3.65 -9.69
CA GLU A 142 1.70 2.66 -9.60
C GLU A 142 1.46 2.31 -8.13
N GLN A 143 0.32 2.75 -7.60
CA GLN A 143 -0.10 2.44 -6.23
C GLN A 143 -1.04 1.23 -6.25
N PHE A 144 -0.65 0.13 -5.60
CA PHE A 144 -1.39 -1.13 -5.58
C PHE A 144 -2.13 -1.35 -4.27
N TRP A 145 -3.33 -1.99 -4.38
CA TRP A 145 -4.20 -2.37 -3.29
C TRP A 145 -4.78 -3.76 -3.57
N HIS A 146 -4.23 -4.79 -2.91
CA HIS A 146 -4.64 -6.19 -3.06
C HIS A 146 -5.69 -6.53 -2.01
N SER A 147 -6.84 -7.06 -2.43
CA SER A 147 -7.92 -7.46 -1.52
C SER A 147 -8.14 -8.97 -1.54
N GLY A 148 -8.39 -9.53 -0.35
CA GLY A 148 -8.86 -10.90 -0.18
C GLY A 148 -10.36 -11.05 -0.32
N GLU A 149 -11.08 -9.93 -0.40
CA GLU A 149 -12.52 -9.85 -0.47
C GLU A 149 -13.02 -9.56 -1.89
N THR A 150 -14.32 -9.69 -2.07
CA THR A 150 -14.99 -9.18 -3.27
C THR A 150 -14.87 -7.67 -3.31
N VAL A 151 -14.40 -7.14 -4.43
CA VAL A 151 -14.29 -5.69 -4.67
C VAL A 151 -15.32 -5.26 -5.69
N VAL A 152 -16.04 -4.19 -5.38
CA VAL A 152 -16.99 -3.54 -6.30
C VAL A 152 -16.52 -2.11 -6.57
N GLU A 153 -16.24 -1.80 -7.82
CA GLU A 153 -15.97 -0.43 -8.26
C GLU A 153 -17.28 0.38 -8.23
N GLU A 154 -17.33 1.42 -7.40
CA GLU A 154 -18.46 2.34 -7.30
C GLU A 154 -18.24 3.59 -8.15
N SER A 155 -16.99 3.98 -8.31
CA SER A 155 -16.49 5.00 -9.23
C SER A 155 -14.99 4.78 -9.49
N PRO A 156 -14.37 5.50 -10.46
CA PRO A 156 -12.92 5.35 -10.71
C PRO A 156 -12.02 5.63 -9.50
N ARG A 157 -12.58 6.19 -8.41
CA ARG A 157 -11.84 6.52 -7.16
C ARG A 157 -12.46 5.93 -5.91
N SER A 158 -13.51 5.11 -6.03
CA SER A 158 -14.21 4.52 -4.88
C SER A 158 -14.49 3.05 -5.12
N PHE A 159 -14.02 2.22 -4.20
CA PHE A 159 -14.12 0.76 -4.26
C PHE A 159 -14.65 0.23 -2.93
N ARG A 160 -15.74 -0.54 -2.99
CA ARG A 160 -16.24 -1.22 -1.83
C ARG A 160 -15.56 -2.58 -1.67
N LEU A 161 -15.04 -2.82 -0.46
CA LEU A 161 -14.31 -4.03 -0.09
C LEU A 161 -15.19 -4.86 0.86
N GLY A 162 -15.41 -6.13 0.53
CA GLY A 162 -16.15 -7.06 1.37
C GLY A 162 -17.55 -6.55 1.73
N GLN A 163 -17.90 -6.65 3.01
CA GLN A 163 -19.25 -6.40 3.52
C GLN A 163 -19.55 -4.94 3.89
N GLY A 164 -18.62 -4.01 3.64
CA GLY A 164 -18.95 -2.61 3.92
C GLY A 164 -17.77 -1.69 4.22
N ALA A 165 -16.55 -2.12 4.01
CA ALA A 165 -15.43 -1.18 3.99
C ALA A 165 -15.35 -0.51 2.61
N ARG A 166 -14.84 0.72 2.56
CA ARG A 166 -14.67 1.46 1.32
C ARG A 166 -13.24 2.00 1.22
N LEU A 167 -12.61 1.82 0.07
CA LEU A 167 -11.34 2.43 -0.31
C LEU A 167 -11.62 3.60 -1.25
N LEU A 168 -11.26 4.81 -0.82
CA LEU A 168 -11.34 6.02 -1.63
C LEU A 168 -9.91 6.47 -1.99
N LEU A 169 -9.70 6.89 -3.24
CA LEU A 169 -8.40 7.25 -3.78
C LEU A 169 -8.39 8.69 -4.31
N SER A 170 -7.24 9.37 -4.21
CA SER A 170 -7.05 10.71 -4.79
C SER A 170 -6.95 10.69 -6.32
N HIS A 171 -6.74 9.52 -6.92
CA HIS A 171 -6.54 9.35 -8.36
C HIS A 171 -7.41 8.19 -8.88
N ASP A 172 -7.76 8.27 -10.16
CA ASP A 172 -8.48 7.19 -10.83
C ASP A 172 -7.64 5.92 -10.82
N ALA A 173 -8.29 4.79 -10.60
CA ALA A 173 -7.66 3.48 -10.52
C ALA A 173 -8.47 2.45 -11.30
N ALA A 174 -7.82 1.38 -11.72
CA ALA A 174 -8.43 0.24 -12.39
C ALA A 174 -8.51 -0.96 -11.43
N LEU A 175 -9.62 -1.68 -11.49
CA LEU A 175 -9.82 -2.96 -10.80
C LEU A 175 -9.50 -4.12 -11.74
N GLU A 176 -8.67 -5.05 -11.28
CA GLU A 176 -8.35 -6.30 -11.96
C GLU A 176 -8.57 -7.48 -11.01
N VAL A 177 -8.98 -8.62 -11.55
CA VAL A 177 -9.03 -9.90 -10.81
C VAL A 177 -8.28 -10.94 -11.61
N GLY A 178 -7.24 -11.53 -11.05
CA GLY A 178 -6.30 -12.36 -11.81
C GLY A 178 -5.43 -11.48 -12.73
N GLY A 179 -5.38 -11.81 -14.03
CA GLY A 179 -4.66 -11.03 -15.04
C GLY A 179 -3.16 -10.92 -14.76
N GLU A 180 -2.63 -9.70 -14.84
CA GLU A 180 -1.20 -9.46 -14.61
C GLU A 180 -0.86 -9.36 -13.11
N ASN A 181 -1.67 -8.64 -12.32
CA ASN A 181 -1.32 -8.26 -10.95
C ASN A 181 -2.25 -8.81 -9.85
N GLY A 182 -3.35 -9.44 -10.20
CA GLY A 182 -4.38 -9.87 -9.24
C GLY A 182 -4.26 -11.34 -8.82
N TRP A 183 -3.25 -11.72 -8.06
CA TRP A 183 -3.04 -13.09 -7.58
C TRP A 183 -2.73 -13.15 -6.10
N ARG A 184 -3.10 -14.26 -5.46
CA ARG A 184 -2.70 -14.60 -4.09
C ARG A 184 -2.30 -16.06 -3.96
N SER A 185 -1.46 -16.36 -2.98
CA SER A 185 -1.05 -17.70 -2.60
C SER A 185 -1.22 -17.91 -1.09
N ARG A 186 -2.31 -18.54 -0.70
CA ARG A 186 -2.58 -18.90 0.71
C ARG A 186 -1.75 -20.09 1.17
N VAL A 187 -1.39 -20.96 0.22
CA VAL A 187 -0.67 -22.21 0.47
C VAL A 187 0.45 -22.35 -0.54
N PHE A 188 1.62 -22.77 -0.07
CA PHE A 188 2.78 -23.01 -0.93
C PHE A 188 2.43 -23.94 -2.11
N GLY A 189 2.81 -23.55 -3.32
CA GLY A 189 2.55 -24.28 -4.56
C GLY A 189 1.15 -24.10 -5.14
N SER A 190 0.27 -23.32 -4.48
CA SER A 190 -1.06 -23.01 -4.98
C SER A 190 -1.26 -21.51 -5.08
N LYS A 191 -1.86 -21.05 -6.17
CA LYS A 191 -2.26 -19.64 -6.34
C LYS A 191 -3.66 -19.54 -6.91
N GLU A 192 -4.35 -18.48 -6.58
CA GLU A 192 -5.70 -18.17 -7.04
C GLU A 192 -5.81 -16.72 -7.46
N PRO A 193 -6.76 -16.37 -8.34
CA PRO A 193 -7.06 -14.98 -8.65
C PRO A 193 -7.49 -14.23 -7.38
N ALA A 194 -7.01 -12.99 -7.24
CA ALA A 194 -7.43 -12.05 -6.21
C ALA A 194 -7.70 -10.69 -6.85
N ALA A 195 -8.45 -9.84 -6.17
CA ALA A 195 -8.70 -8.49 -6.63
C ALA A 195 -7.49 -7.59 -6.35
N VAL A 196 -7.11 -6.77 -7.33
CA VAL A 196 -6.15 -5.70 -7.19
C VAL A 196 -6.70 -4.41 -7.79
N ILE A 197 -6.56 -3.32 -7.05
CA ILE A 197 -6.88 -1.96 -7.50
C ILE A 197 -5.53 -1.27 -7.73
N CYS A 198 -5.33 -0.68 -8.91
CA CYS A 198 -4.09 0.01 -9.26
C CYS A 198 -4.38 1.44 -9.73
N ALA A 199 -3.87 2.43 -9.00
CA ALA A 199 -3.84 3.82 -9.42
C ALA A 199 -2.50 4.12 -10.08
N ALA A 200 -2.49 4.24 -11.42
CA ALA A 200 -1.27 4.44 -12.21
C ALA A 200 -1.23 5.84 -12.83
N ARG A 201 -0.12 6.56 -12.65
CA ARG A 201 0.09 7.89 -13.24
C ARG A 201 1.54 8.10 -13.67
N LYS A 202 1.70 8.73 -14.85
CA LYS A 202 2.99 9.27 -15.26
C LYS A 202 3.03 10.77 -14.96
N GLN A 203 3.96 11.19 -14.09
CA GLN A 203 4.05 12.59 -13.65
C GLN A 203 5.45 12.94 -13.16
N GLU A 204 5.75 14.25 -13.14
CA GLU A 204 6.95 14.80 -12.52
C GLU A 204 6.93 14.63 -11.00
N LEU A 205 8.12 14.57 -10.39
CA LEU A 205 8.28 14.58 -8.94
C LEU A 205 8.47 16.03 -8.42
N PRO A 206 8.03 16.36 -7.20
CA PRO A 206 7.40 15.46 -6.21
C PRO A 206 5.96 15.10 -6.57
N ALA A 207 5.59 13.86 -6.28
CA ALA A 207 4.27 13.30 -6.52
C ALA A 207 3.61 12.90 -5.21
N VAL A 208 2.28 13.02 -5.13
CA VAL A 208 1.50 12.68 -3.94
C VAL A 208 0.31 11.84 -4.31
N PHE A 209 0.11 10.73 -3.59
CA PHE A 209 -1.08 9.91 -3.59
C PHE A 209 -1.70 9.91 -2.20
N ALA A 210 -3.01 9.99 -2.15
CA ALA A 210 -3.74 9.87 -0.90
C ALA A 210 -4.83 8.82 -1.02
N ALA A 211 -5.09 8.14 0.08
CA ALA A 211 -6.19 7.20 0.20
C ALA A 211 -6.87 7.31 1.57
N VAL A 212 -8.16 7.00 1.59
CA VAL A 212 -8.94 6.83 2.80
C VAL A 212 -9.59 5.46 2.77
N ILE A 213 -9.37 4.67 3.83
CA ILE A 213 -10.11 3.44 4.06
C ILE A 213 -11.14 3.73 5.14
N ASP A 214 -12.40 3.72 4.75
CA ASP A 214 -13.53 3.88 5.63
C ASP A 214 -14.13 2.52 5.96
N LEU A 215 -14.08 2.15 7.23
CA LEU A 215 -14.55 0.86 7.72
C LEU A 215 -16.08 0.81 7.93
N THR A 216 -16.79 1.94 7.75
CA THR A 216 -18.22 2.06 8.01
C THR A 216 -19.05 2.44 6.78
N SER A 217 -18.39 2.80 5.67
CA SER A 217 -19.02 3.35 4.45
C SER A 217 -19.77 4.67 4.65
N GLU A 218 -19.38 5.47 5.64
CA GLU A 218 -19.98 6.77 5.93
C GLU A 218 -19.23 7.95 5.31
N VAL A 219 -17.98 7.73 4.85
CA VAL A 219 -17.21 8.75 4.13
C VAL A 219 -17.73 8.87 2.69
N GLU A 220 -18.19 10.04 2.32
CA GLU A 220 -18.71 10.32 0.97
C GLU A 220 -17.60 10.64 -0.02
N SER A 221 -16.63 11.45 0.41
CA SER A 221 -15.49 11.88 -0.40
C SER A 221 -14.37 12.44 0.48
N PHE A 222 -13.21 12.66 -0.11
CA PHE A 222 -12.16 13.47 0.50
C PHE A 222 -11.44 14.32 -0.55
N GLU A 223 -10.83 15.40 -0.09
CA GLU A 223 -9.95 16.25 -0.88
C GLU A 223 -8.57 16.32 -0.25
N LEU A 224 -7.52 16.23 -1.08
CA LEU A 224 -6.14 16.44 -0.65
C LEU A 224 -5.85 17.96 -0.68
N ALA A 225 -5.67 18.55 0.50
CA ALA A 225 -5.27 19.93 0.67
C ALA A 225 -3.78 20.02 1.01
N ARG A 226 -3.12 21.06 0.50
CA ARG A 226 -1.74 21.40 0.85
C ARG A 226 -1.71 22.76 1.53
N ASN A 227 -1.10 22.82 2.72
CA ASN A 227 -0.90 24.05 3.47
C ASN A 227 0.60 24.21 3.78
N GLY A 228 1.28 24.97 2.93
CA GLY A 228 2.75 25.06 2.97
C GLY A 228 3.42 23.71 2.69
N GLU A 229 4.17 23.20 3.66
CA GLU A 229 4.81 21.88 3.58
C GLU A 229 3.96 20.75 4.16
N ALA A 230 2.83 21.05 4.78
CA ALA A 230 1.91 20.08 5.35
C ALA A 230 0.85 19.65 4.34
N PHE A 231 0.43 18.39 4.43
CA PHE A 231 -0.73 17.87 3.73
C PHE A 231 -1.85 17.58 4.73
N ALA A 232 -3.08 17.71 4.26
CA ALA A 232 -4.26 17.32 5.00
C ALA A 232 -5.28 16.67 4.08
N LEU A 233 -6.05 15.73 4.59
CA LEU A 233 -7.23 15.18 3.93
C LEU A 233 -8.46 15.81 4.55
N ASP A 234 -9.20 16.56 3.74
CA ASP A 234 -10.51 17.11 4.14
C ASP A 234 -11.57 16.07 3.78
N ILE A 235 -12.03 15.33 4.79
CA ILE A 235 -12.98 14.22 4.65
C ILE A 235 -14.40 14.75 4.82
N LYS A 236 -15.31 14.33 3.94
CA LYS A 236 -16.74 14.63 3.93
C LYS A 236 -17.55 13.39 4.25
N GLY A 237 -18.70 13.56 4.92
CA GLY A 237 -19.59 12.49 5.34
C GLY A 237 -19.61 12.26 6.85
N GLY A 238 -19.92 11.07 7.32
CA GLY A 238 -20.15 10.76 8.74
C GLY A 238 -18.96 11.05 9.67
N TYR A 239 -17.73 11.04 9.16
CA TYR A 239 -16.50 11.37 9.89
C TYR A 239 -15.79 12.59 9.29
N ALA A 240 -16.60 13.59 8.92
CA ALA A 240 -16.08 14.84 8.36
C ALA A 240 -15.03 15.48 9.28
N GLY A 241 -13.90 15.89 8.69
CA GLY A 241 -12.82 16.52 9.44
C GLY A 241 -11.55 16.69 8.62
N LEU A 242 -10.64 17.49 9.17
CA LEU A 242 -9.32 17.75 8.59
C LEU A 242 -8.28 16.84 9.23
N TYR A 243 -7.80 15.85 8.48
CA TYR A 243 -6.80 14.88 8.91
C TYR A 243 -5.41 15.34 8.48
N SER A 244 -4.71 16.07 9.33
CA SER A 244 -3.42 16.65 9.02
C SER A 244 -2.27 15.65 9.13
N PHE A 245 -1.33 15.74 8.19
CA PHE A 245 -0.05 15.05 8.18
C PHE A 245 1.06 16.10 8.31
N THR A 246 1.31 16.55 9.53
CA THR A 246 2.44 17.45 9.82
C THR A 246 3.75 16.67 9.86
N ARG A 247 4.85 17.34 9.50
CA ARG A 247 6.22 16.80 9.61
C ARG A 247 6.62 16.54 11.05
#